data_c2c6de4fcdc6873236eb9565f55c552d
#
_entry.id   c2c6de4fcdc6873236eb9565f55c552d
#
_cell.length_a   1.000
_cell.length_b   1.000
_cell.length_c   1.000
_cell.angle_alpha   90.00
_cell.angle_beta   90.00
_cell.angle_gamma   90.00
#
_symmetry.space_group_name_H-M   'P 1'
#
loop_
_entity.id
_entity.type
_entity.pdbx_description
1 polymer ?
#
loop_
_entity_poly.entity_id
_entity_poly.type
_entity_poly.pdbx_seq_one_letter_code
_entity_poly.pdbx_strand_id
1 'polypeptide(L)'
;MTEIAPQTIVLDTNIVLDLWLYLDPATPALREALTSKRVDWVATQAMRDELERVLAYPHIVLRMHKGGLVAEEVLAQFDRFARVVPVADRAPYVCKDADDQKFIDLACAYSCRLVSKDKAVLTMRNRLARVGVSVVSRFAA
;
A
#
# COMPACT_ATOMS: atom_id res chain seq x y z
N MET A 1 24.92 16.29 11.90
CA MET A 1 24.20 15.01 11.78
C MET A 1 23.28 15.10 10.58
N THR A 2 23.39 14.14 9.68
CA THR A 2 22.63 14.14 8.43
C THR A 2 21.30 13.41 8.66
N GLU A 3 20.19 14.09 8.45
CA GLU A 3 18.90 13.41 8.45
C GLU A 3 18.77 12.59 7.17
N ILE A 4 18.36 11.32 7.32
CA ILE A 4 18.06 10.48 6.19
C ILE A 4 16.60 10.76 5.79
N ALA A 5 16.39 11.15 4.53
CA ALA A 5 15.05 11.36 4.02
C ALA A 5 14.24 10.07 4.07
N PRO A 6 12.94 10.11 4.43
CA PRO A 6 12.10 8.93 4.40
C PRO A 6 12.05 8.32 3.01
N GLN A 7 12.06 6.99 2.95
CA GLN A 7 11.85 6.28 1.70
C GLN A 7 10.38 6.33 1.31
N THR A 8 10.12 6.73 0.07
CA THR A 8 8.76 6.68 -0.46
C THR A 8 8.34 5.23 -0.67
N ILE A 9 7.08 4.93 -0.33
CA ILE A 9 6.53 3.59 -0.45
C ILE A 9 5.07 3.65 -0.91
N VAL A 10 4.67 2.67 -1.70
CA VAL A 10 3.27 2.47 -2.11
C VAL A 10 2.81 1.12 -1.56
N LEU A 11 1.64 1.09 -0.96
CA LEU A 11 1.07 -0.12 -0.36
C LEU A 11 -0.21 -0.51 -1.11
N ASP A 12 -0.27 -1.77 -1.56
CA ASP A 12 -1.50 -2.36 -2.08
C ASP A 12 -2.55 -2.43 -0.95
N THR A 13 -3.82 -2.40 -1.32
CA THR A 13 -4.93 -2.45 -0.38
C THR A 13 -4.85 -3.63 0.59
N ASN A 14 -4.47 -4.81 0.12
CA ASN A 14 -4.33 -5.99 0.97
C ASN A 14 -3.24 -5.81 2.05
N ILE A 15 -2.18 -5.06 1.75
CA ILE A 15 -1.15 -4.76 2.75
C ILE A 15 -1.70 -3.83 3.83
N VAL A 16 -2.55 -2.87 3.44
CA VAL A 16 -3.23 -1.99 4.40
C VAL A 16 -4.12 -2.81 5.34
N LEU A 17 -4.85 -3.79 4.80
CA LEU A 17 -5.67 -4.69 5.61
C LEU A 17 -4.80 -5.55 6.55
N ASP A 18 -3.67 -6.04 6.07
CA ASP A 18 -2.74 -6.81 6.90
C ASP A 18 -2.21 -5.98 8.09
N LEU A 19 -1.99 -4.68 7.87
CA LEU A 19 -1.48 -3.78 8.91
C LEU A 19 -2.48 -3.58 10.06
N TRP A 20 -3.74 -3.34 9.74
CA TRP A 20 -4.70 -2.86 10.74
C TRP A 20 -5.92 -3.75 10.96
N LEU A 21 -6.25 -4.63 10.03
CA LEU A 21 -7.37 -5.56 10.19
C LEU A 21 -6.89 -6.95 10.58
N TYR A 22 -6.03 -7.56 9.74
CA TYR A 22 -5.58 -8.93 9.98
C TYR A 22 -4.41 -9.02 10.96
N LEU A 23 -3.70 -7.92 11.19
CA LEU A 23 -2.51 -7.87 12.06
C LEU A 23 -1.52 -8.98 11.69
N ASP A 24 -1.24 -9.11 10.40
CA ASP A 24 -0.38 -10.14 9.84
C ASP A 24 1.00 -10.10 10.52
N PRO A 25 1.57 -11.27 10.90
CA PRO A 25 2.88 -11.32 11.55
C PRO A 25 4.04 -10.71 10.75
N ALA A 26 3.85 -10.50 9.45
CA ALA A 26 4.85 -9.87 8.59
C ALA A 26 4.82 -8.33 8.64
N THR A 27 3.89 -7.72 9.36
CA THR A 27 3.68 -6.27 9.32
C THR A 27 4.31 -5.42 10.43
N PRO A 28 4.85 -5.97 11.55
CA PRO A 28 5.40 -5.11 12.60
C PRO A 28 6.50 -4.16 12.13
N ALA A 29 7.39 -4.59 11.25
CA ALA A 29 8.48 -3.75 10.73
C ALA A 29 7.93 -2.58 9.92
N LEU A 30 6.90 -2.79 9.10
CA LEU A 30 6.26 -1.73 8.33
C LEU A 30 5.52 -0.75 9.25
N ARG A 31 4.79 -1.27 10.22
CA ARG A 31 4.08 -0.42 11.20
C ARG A 31 5.04 0.47 11.95
N GLU A 32 6.16 -0.08 12.41
CA GLU A 32 7.20 0.69 13.08
C GLU A 32 7.80 1.75 12.16
N ALA A 33 8.08 1.41 10.91
CA ALA A 33 8.62 2.35 9.93
C ALA A 33 7.66 3.52 9.66
N LEU A 34 6.36 3.25 9.62
CA LEU A 34 5.33 4.29 9.48
C LEU A 34 5.29 5.17 10.71
N THR A 35 5.27 4.58 11.90
CA THR A 35 5.20 5.32 13.17
C THR A 35 6.43 6.19 13.38
N SER A 36 7.62 5.69 13.06
CA SER A 36 8.89 6.41 13.21
C SER A 36 9.20 7.34 12.04
N LYS A 37 8.33 7.40 11.03
CA LYS A 37 8.48 8.24 9.84
C LYS A 37 9.73 7.91 9.01
N ARG A 38 10.16 6.66 9.02
CA ARG A 38 11.26 6.20 8.15
C ARG A 38 10.80 5.93 6.72
N VAL A 39 9.49 5.76 6.51
CA VAL A 39 8.87 5.65 5.19
C VAL A 39 7.84 6.75 5.01
N ASP A 40 7.71 7.22 3.77
CA ASP A 40 6.70 8.17 3.33
C ASP A 40 5.71 7.40 2.44
N TRP A 41 4.61 6.98 3.02
CA TRP A 41 3.57 6.24 2.30
C TRP A 41 2.74 7.21 1.48
N VAL A 42 2.83 7.10 0.16
CA VAL A 42 2.03 7.92 -0.76
C VAL A 42 0.89 7.09 -1.33
N ALA A 43 -0.25 7.73 -1.48
CA ALA A 43 -1.46 7.10 -2.02
C ALA A 43 -2.30 8.15 -2.74
N THR A 44 -3.21 7.70 -3.59
CA THR A 44 -4.16 8.60 -4.24
C THR A 44 -5.53 8.50 -3.57
N GLN A 45 -6.40 9.45 -3.85
CA GLN A 45 -7.78 9.39 -3.36
C GLN A 45 -8.51 8.13 -3.84
N ALA A 46 -8.25 7.69 -5.08
CA ALA A 46 -8.83 6.46 -5.62
C ALA A 46 -8.45 5.23 -4.79
N MET A 47 -7.24 5.20 -4.24
CA MET A 47 -6.79 4.10 -3.38
C MET A 47 -7.53 4.10 -2.05
N ARG A 48 -7.77 5.29 -1.48
CA ARG A 48 -8.58 5.42 -0.27
C ARG A 48 -10.03 4.99 -0.52
N ASP A 49 -10.58 5.39 -1.65
CA ASP A 49 -11.96 5.02 -2.02
C ASP A 49 -12.08 3.50 -2.21
N GLU A 50 -11.07 2.85 -2.79
CA GLU A 50 -11.03 1.39 -2.89
C GLU A 50 -11.00 0.73 -1.52
N LEU A 51 -10.17 1.22 -0.61
CA LEU A 51 -10.11 0.71 0.76
C LEU A 51 -11.48 0.81 1.42
N GLU A 52 -12.16 1.94 1.28
CA GLU A 52 -13.50 2.14 1.83
C GLU A 52 -14.49 1.12 1.26
N ARG A 53 -14.46 0.87 -0.06
CA ARG A 53 -15.32 -0.14 -0.69
C ARG A 53 -15.02 -1.54 -0.17
N VAL A 54 -13.75 -1.90 -0.06
CA VAL A 54 -13.33 -3.22 0.41
C VAL A 54 -13.77 -3.43 1.86
N LEU A 55 -13.68 -2.40 2.69
CA LEU A 55 -14.12 -2.47 4.09
C LEU A 55 -15.65 -2.68 4.22
N ALA A 56 -16.41 -2.45 3.16
CA ALA A 56 -17.86 -2.72 3.13
C ALA A 56 -18.21 -4.12 2.60
N TYR A 57 -17.24 -4.91 2.15
CA TYR A 57 -17.52 -6.28 1.68
C TYR A 57 -17.98 -7.14 2.87
N PRO A 58 -19.04 -7.99 2.68
CA PRO A 58 -19.63 -8.74 3.80
C PRO A 58 -18.63 -9.55 4.62
N HIS A 59 -17.69 -10.24 3.98
CA HIS A 59 -16.70 -11.05 4.68
C HIS A 59 -15.69 -10.19 5.46
N ILE A 60 -15.41 -8.99 4.99
CA ILE A 60 -14.53 -8.03 5.69
C ILE A 60 -15.26 -7.42 6.87
N VAL A 61 -16.54 -7.03 6.69
CA VAL A 61 -17.37 -6.51 7.78
C VAL A 61 -17.47 -7.54 8.90
N LEU A 62 -17.70 -8.81 8.56
CA LEU A 62 -17.77 -9.89 9.53
C LEU A 62 -16.46 -10.04 10.29
N ARG A 63 -15.34 -10.00 9.60
CA ARG A 63 -14.02 -10.10 10.22
C ARG A 63 -13.75 -8.95 11.17
N MET A 64 -14.09 -7.72 10.76
CA MET A 64 -13.94 -6.53 11.62
C MET A 64 -14.81 -6.64 12.87
N HIS A 65 -16.05 -7.08 12.70
CA HIS A 65 -16.98 -7.24 13.83
C HIS A 65 -16.42 -8.20 14.87
N LYS A 66 -15.86 -9.32 14.43
CA LYS A 66 -15.24 -10.31 15.35
C LYS A 66 -14.07 -9.72 16.14
N GLY A 67 -13.32 -8.80 15.56
CA GLY A 67 -12.20 -8.15 16.22
C GLY A 67 -12.55 -6.87 16.96
N GLY A 68 -13.83 -6.50 17.00
CA GLY A 68 -14.26 -5.25 17.64
C GLY A 68 -13.79 -4.01 16.89
N LEU A 69 -13.60 -4.10 15.57
CA LEU A 69 -13.07 -3.04 14.72
C LEU A 69 -14.18 -2.52 13.79
N VAL A 70 -14.16 -1.22 13.50
CA VAL A 70 -15.06 -0.60 12.53
C VAL A 70 -14.25 0.00 11.37
N ALA A 71 -14.91 0.19 10.22
CA ALA A 71 -14.27 0.70 9.02
C ALA A 71 -13.60 2.07 9.25
N GLU A 72 -14.24 2.93 10.01
CA GLU A 72 -13.73 4.28 10.33
C GLU A 72 -12.38 4.23 11.03
N GLU A 73 -12.12 3.21 11.84
CA GLU A 73 -10.83 3.06 12.53
C GLU A 73 -9.71 2.73 11.53
N VAL A 74 -9.98 1.86 10.55
CA VAL A 74 -9.00 1.53 9.51
C VAL A 74 -8.75 2.74 8.62
N LEU A 75 -9.81 3.44 8.21
CA LEU A 75 -9.68 4.66 7.41
C LEU A 75 -8.92 5.76 8.15
N ALA A 76 -9.11 5.87 9.46
CA ALA A 76 -8.38 6.83 10.29
C ALA A 76 -6.87 6.53 10.29
N GLN A 77 -6.46 5.27 10.27
CA GLN A 77 -5.06 4.91 10.16
C GLN A 77 -4.49 5.25 8.78
N PHE A 78 -5.28 5.02 7.73
CA PHE A 78 -4.89 5.48 6.40
C PHE A 78 -4.66 7.00 6.40
N ASP A 79 -5.62 7.74 6.91
CA ASP A 79 -5.54 9.21 6.93
C ASP A 79 -4.37 9.73 7.78
N ARG A 80 -4.01 9.00 8.83
CA ARG A 80 -2.90 9.36 9.71
C ARG A 80 -1.55 9.15 9.05
N PHE A 81 -1.37 8.06 8.31
CA PHE A 81 -0.05 7.65 7.83
C PHE A 81 0.17 7.87 6.34
N ALA A 82 -0.88 7.84 5.52
CA ALA A 82 -0.74 8.04 4.09
C ALA A 82 -0.76 9.52 3.74
N ARG A 83 0.12 9.89 2.81
CA ARG A 83 0.10 11.22 2.21
C ARG A 83 -0.60 11.12 0.86
N VAL A 84 -1.76 11.77 0.73
CA VAL A 84 -2.52 11.75 -0.52
C VAL A 84 -1.87 12.67 -1.54
N VAL A 85 -1.59 12.12 -2.72
CA VAL A 85 -0.93 12.82 -3.82
C VAL A 85 -1.79 12.76 -5.07
N PRO A 86 -1.54 13.61 -6.08
CA PRO A 86 -2.28 13.56 -7.34
C PRO A 86 -2.09 12.24 -8.07
N VAL A 87 -3.06 11.90 -8.92
CA VAL A 87 -3.00 10.70 -9.77
C VAL A 87 -1.77 10.78 -10.67
N ALA A 88 -1.02 9.67 -10.73
CA ALA A 88 0.18 9.58 -11.55
C ALA A 88 -0.17 9.28 -13.02
N ASP A 89 0.75 9.64 -13.91
CA ASP A 89 0.67 9.23 -15.31
C ASP A 89 0.75 7.72 -15.44
N ARG A 90 0.22 7.20 -16.54
CA ARG A 90 0.24 5.76 -16.80
C ARG A 90 1.67 5.25 -16.91
N ALA A 91 1.96 4.16 -16.20
CA ALA A 91 3.26 3.50 -16.28
C ALA A 91 3.48 2.89 -17.67
N PRO A 92 4.75 2.66 -18.06
CA PRO A 92 5.07 2.05 -19.36
C PRO A 92 4.71 0.57 -19.43
N TYR A 93 4.33 -0.05 -18.31
CA TYR A 93 3.95 -1.45 -18.25
C TYR A 93 2.52 -1.59 -17.75
N VAL A 94 1.76 -2.49 -18.37
CA VAL A 94 0.35 -2.72 -18.07
C VAL A 94 0.21 -3.98 -17.22
N CYS A 95 -0.50 -3.86 -16.10
CA CYS A 95 -0.82 -5.00 -15.24
C CYS A 95 -1.98 -5.80 -15.81
N LYS A 96 -1.95 -7.13 -15.63
CA LYS A 96 -3.05 -8.01 -16.03
C LYS A 96 -4.34 -7.67 -15.30
N ASP A 97 -4.24 -7.27 -14.03
CA ASP A 97 -5.37 -6.83 -13.24
C ASP A 97 -5.46 -5.32 -13.30
N ALA A 98 -6.50 -4.80 -13.93
CA ALA A 98 -6.70 -3.36 -14.10
C ALA A 98 -6.87 -2.63 -12.75
N ASP A 99 -7.38 -3.32 -11.73
CA ASP A 99 -7.55 -2.73 -10.40
C ASP A 99 -6.21 -2.45 -9.71
N ASP A 100 -5.15 -3.17 -10.09
CA ASP A 100 -3.81 -2.99 -9.53
C ASP A 100 -2.98 -1.94 -10.27
N GLN A 101 -3.41 -1.51 -11.45
CA GLN A 101 -2.64 -0.60 -12.29
C GLN A 101 -2.31 0.71 -11.58
N LYS A 102 -3.23 1.26 -10.82
CA LYS A 102 -3.02 2.53 -10.11
C LYS A 102 -1.84 2.48 -9.13
N PHE A 103 -1.62 1.33 -8.48
CA PHE A 103 -0.47 1.15 -7.58
C PHE A 103 0.83 1.16 -8.35
N ILE A 104 0.84 0.51 -9.50
CA ILE A 104 2.01 0.45 -10.39
C ILE A 104 2.32 1.84 -10.95
N ASP A 105 1.31 2.55 -11.43
CA ASP A 105 1.47 3.89 -11.97
C ASP A 105 2.09 4.84 -10.94
N LEU A 106 1.59 4.79 -9.71
CA LEU A 106 2.10 5.65 -8.64
C LEU A 106 3.53 5.28 -8.26
N ALA A 107 3.81 3.98 -8.11
CA ALA A 107 5.15 3.52 -7.77
C ALA A 107 6.17 3.91 -8.85
N CYS A 108 5.79 3.82 -10.13
CA CYS A 108 6.65 4.25 -11.23
C CYS A 108 6.91 5.76 -11.21
N ALA A 109 5.89 6.56 -10.90
CA ALA A 109 6.04 8.00 -10.83
C ALA A 109 7.06 8.43 -9.77
N TYR A 110 7.15 7.68 -8.67
CA TYR A 110 8.06 7.98 -7.56
C TYR A 110 9.34 7.14 -7.60
N SER A 111 9.45 6.19 -8.53
CA SER A 111 10.57 5.22 -8.60
C SER A 111 10.86 4.64 -7.23
N CYS A 112 9.84 4.09 -6.59
CA CYS A 112 9.89 3.71 -5.19
C CYS A 112 9.58 2.23 -4.97
N ARG A 113 9.51 1.83 -3.70
CA ARG A 113 9.12 0.47 -3.32
C ARG A 113 7.61 0.32 -3.38
N LEU A 114 7.15 -0.79 -3.96
CA LEU A 114 5.74 -1.18 -3.98
C LEU A 114 5.61 -2.50 -3.20
N VAL A 115 4.82 -2.49 -2.13
CA VAL A 115 4.55 -3.68 -1.35
C VAL A 115 3.20 -4.25 -1.77
N SER A 116 3.20 -5.47 -2.28
CA SER A 116 2.00 -6.16 -2.74
C SER A 116 2.20 -7.67 -2.66
N LYS A 117 1.17 -8.40 -2.28
CA LYS A 117 1.14 -9.86 -2.32
C LYS A 117 0.40 -10.39 -3.54
N ASP A 118 -0.14 -9.51 -4.37
CA ASP A 118 -0.91 -9.88 -5.55
C ASP A 118 0.00 -10.46 -6.63
N LYS A 119 -0.35 -11.63 -7.15
CA LYS A 119 0.44 -12.30 -8.19
C LYS A 119 0.56 -11.47 -9.46
N ALA A 120 -0.50 -10.76 -9.85
CA ALA A 120 -0.46 -9.92 -11.04
C ALA A 120 0.58 -8.81 -10.93
N VAL A 121 0.81 -8.29 -9.73
CA VAL A 121 1.84 -7.29 -9.46
C VAL A 121 3.22 -7.96 -9.36
N LEU A 122 3.32 -9.05 -8.61
CA LEU A 122 4.60 -9.75 -8.39
C LEU A 122 5.22 -10.27 -9.68
N THR A 123 4.40 -10.69 -10.66
CA THR A 123 4.90 -11.15 -11.95
C THR A 123 5.56 -10.03 -12.76
N MET A 124 5.32 -8.78 -12.41
CA MET A 124 5.90 -7.61 -13.08
C MET A 124 7.22 -7.15 -12.43
N ARG A 125 7.69 -7.83 -11.40
CA ARG A 125 8.85 -7.40 -10.60
C ARG A 125 10.07 -7.04 -11.45
N ASN A 126 10.44 -7.92 -12.38
CA ASN A 126 11.65 -7.71 -13.18
C ASN A 126 11.50 -6.53 -14.14
N ARG A 127 10.33 -6.38 -14.73
CA ARG A 127 10.04 -5.25 -15.64
C ARG A 127 10.05 -3.93 -14.88
N LEU A 128 9.41 -3.90 -13.72
CA LEU A 128 9.30 -2.68 -12.92
C LEU A 128 10.66 -2.27 -12.33
N ALA A 129 11.54 -3.22 -12.06
CA ALA A 129 12.91 -2.91 -11.61
C ALA A 129 13.66 -2.05 -12.63
N ARG A 130 13.33 -2.17 -13.93
CA ARG A 130 13.96 -1.38 -14.99
C ARG A 130 13.64 0.11 -14.91
N VAL A 131 12.54 0.47 -14.25
CA VAL A 131 12.13 1.86 -14.06
C VAL A 131 12.26 2.30 -12.59
N GLY A 132 13.08 1.60 -11.82
CA GLY A 132 13.42 1.98 -10.46
C GLY A 132 12.41 1.58 -9.40
N VAL A 133 11.45 0.69 -9.74
CA VAL A 133 10.44 0.22 -8.79
C VAL A 133 10.87 -1.12 -8.20
N SER A 134 10.97 -1.19 -6.88
CA SER A 134 11.25 -2.43 -6.14
C SER A 134 9.93 -3.03 -5.66
N VAL A 135 9.50 -4.13 -6.29
CA VAL A 135 8.28 -4.83 -5.89
C VAL A 135 8.65 -5.91 -4.87
N VAL A 136 8.03 -5.86 -3.70
CA VAL A 136 8.23 -6.83 -2.64
C VAL A 136 6.90 -7.27 -2.08
N SER A 137 6.82 -8.53 -1.63
CA SER A 137 5.61 -9.06 -0.99
C SER A 137 5.58 -8.75 0.50
N ARG A 138 6.68 -8.28 1.06
CA ARG A 138 6.86 -8.03 2.47
C ARG A 138 7.84 -6.89 2.67
N PHE A 139 7.51 -5.98 3.58
CA PHE A 139 8.42 -4.90 3.93
C PHE A 139 9.53 -5.44 4.84
N ALA A 140 10.77 -5.15 4.48
CA ALA A 140 11.94 -5.40 5.33
C ALA A 140 12.67 -4.07 5.53
N ALA A 141 13.08 -3.82 6.73
CA ALA A 141 13.76 -2.58 7.11
C ALA A 141 15.15 -2.47 6.46
#